data_8488a6167ffe02192bfb60209cfd726c
#
_entry.id   8488a6167ffe02192bfb60209cfd726c
#
_cell.length_a   1.000
_cell.length_b   1.000
_cell.length_c   1.000
_cell.angle_alpha   90.00
_cell.angle_beta   90.00
_cell.angle_gamma   90.00
#
_symmetry.space_group_name_H-M   'P 1'
#
loop_
_entity.id
_entity.type
_entity.pdbx_description
1 polymer ?
#
loop_
_entity_poly.entity_id
_entity_poly.type
_entity_poly.pdbx_seq_one_letter_code
_entity_poly.pdbx_strand_id
1 'polypeptide(L)'
;MCGIVGLLLKTEPLRERLGELMVPMFTCMAARGSDSGGCAFFGESGDSPWRRFNLYVSDRQYPWQTLLDDFKTEFDGKNGSDVRFQTLENHAVLTAANDPVVVREWFEQRDPKVHLMSVGRNMDVYKDVGDPVEICKRFRFAEATGSHCVGHTRMATESAVTPVHSHPYTAGEDFCLVHNGSLSNPYMLRRRLEREGIRFETDNDTEAACRFIEWRLREGDNLQAALTTAFTQLDGFYTLLMATSNRICLVRDAFACKPAVVAETDEYVAISSEFRSLAHLPGVAQAEIFEPKPEEIYSWRV
;
A
#
# COMPACT_ATOMS: atom_id res chain seq x y z
N MET A 1 17.38 -6.78 -6.12
CA MET A 1 16.25 -6.24 -6.94
C MET A 1 14.97 -6.36 -6.12
N CYS A 2 14.11 -5.36 -6.19
CA CYS A 2 12.83 -5.39 -5.45
C CYS A 2 11.86 -6.47 -5.98
N GLY A 3 10.89 -6.86 -5.15
CA GLY A 3 9.81 -7.79 -5.49
C GLY A 3 8.45 -7.15 -5.25
N ILE A 4 7.54 -7.33 -6.21
CA ILE A 4 6.14 -6.91 -6.11
C ILE A 4 5.28 -8.17 -6.01
N VAL A 5 4.24 -8.12 -5.19
CA VAL A 5 3.17 -9.11 -5.13
C VAL A 5 1.81 -8.43 -4.98
N GLY A 6 0.78 -9.03 -5.55
CA GLY A 6 -0.61 -8.61 -5.38
C GLY A 6 -1.54 -9.81 -5.47
N LEU A 7 -2.60 -9.80 -4.70
CA LEU A 7 -3.61 -10.84 -4.68
C LEU A 7 -4.99 -10.23 -4.52
N LEU A 8 -5.90 -10.53 -5.44
CA LEU A 8 -7.31 -10.15 -5.38
C LEU A 8 -8.15 -11.42 -5.40
N LEU A 9 -9.03 -11.54 -4.42
CA LEU A 9 -9.88 -12.72 -4.20
C LEU A 9 -11.32 -12.40 -4.60
N LYS A 10 -11.82 -13.15 -5.57
CA LYS A 10 -13.15 -12.96 -6.16
C LYS A 10 -14.25 -13.65 -5.35
N THR A 11 -13.90 -14.60 -4.47
CA THR A 11 -14.86 -15.44 -3.72
C THR A 11 -14.70 -15.29 -2.20
N GLU A 12 -15.81 -15.28 -1.46
CA GLU A 12 -15.84 -15.15 0.00
C GLU A 12 -14.97 -16.19 0.74
N PRO A 13 -15.00 -17.50 0.43
CA PRO A 13 -14.18 -18.46 1.16
C PRO A 13 -12.68 -18.21 1.07
N LEU A 14 -12.20 -17.63 -0.04
CA LEU A 14 -10.80 -17.28 -0.18
C LEU A 14 -10.46 -16.00 0.57
N ARG A 15 -11.39 -15.04 0.72
CA ARG A 15 -11.18 -13.80 1.45
C ARG A 15 -10.84 -14.00 2.92
N GLU A 16 -11.35 -15.06 3.54
CA GLU A 16 -10.98 -15.46 4.90
C GLU A 16 -9.53 -15.97 4.98
N ARG A 17 -8.92 -16.32 3.84
CA ARG A 17 -7.58 -16.87 3.71
C ARG A 17 -6.58 -15.94 3.02
N LEU A 18 -6.91 -14.65 2.89
CA LEU A 18 -6.08 -13.68 2.17
C LEU A 18 -4.62 -13.73 2.63
N GLY A 19 -4.40 -13.64 3.94
CA GLY A 19 -3.06 -13.63 4.52
C GLY A 19 -2.34 -14.98 4.37
N GLU A 20 -3.05 -16.10 4.54
CA GLU A 20 -2.51 -17.46 4.33
C GLU A 20 -1.95 -17.62 2.91
N LEU A 21 -2.68 -17.12 1.91
CA LEU A 21 -2.28 -17.20 0.50
C LEU A 21 -1.19 -16.18 0.13
N MET A 22 -1.24 -14.97 0.73
CA MET A 22 -0.30 -13.90 0.44
C MET A 22 1.09 -14.11 1.04
N VAL A 23 1.19 -14.67 2.26
CA VAL A 23 2.47 -14.84 2.96
C VAL A 23 3.48 -15.64 2.15
N PRO A 24 3.17 -16.80 1.56
CA PRO A 24 4.11 -17.52 0.70
C PRO A 24 4.53 -16.72 -0.54
N MET A 25 3.62 -15.94 -1.15
CA MET A 25 3.96 -15.06 -2.27
C MET A 25 5.00 -14.00 -1.85
N PHE A 26 4.74 -13.34 -0.73
CA PHE A 26 5.57 -12.25 -0.23
C PHE A 26 6.93 -12.76 0.24
N THR A 27 6.97 -13.85 1.01
CA THR A 27 8.22 -14.43 1.51
C THR A 27 9.09 -15.02 0.39
N CYS A 28 8.49 -15.54 -0.67
CA CYS A 28 9.20 -15.93 -1.87
C CYS A 28 9.99 -14.77 -2.51
N MET A 29 9.49 -13.54 -2.38
CA MET A 29 10.15 -12.33 -2.87
C MET A 29 11.27 -11.82 -1.95
N ALA A 30 11.47 -12.38 -0.74
CA ALA A 30 12.56 -12.01 0.16
C ALA A 30 13.95 -12.13 -0.50
N ALA A 31 14.13 -13.13 -1.36
CA ALA A 31 15.37 -13.29 -2.14
C ALA A 31 15.66 -12.13 -3.11
N ARG A 32 14.65 -11.31 -3.44
CA ARG A 32 14.80 -10.11 -4.29
C ARG A 32 15.08 -8.85 -3.49
N GLY A 33 14.61 -8.77 -2.26
CA GLY A 33 14.79 -7.60 -1.40
C GLY A 33 14.61 -7.96 0.06
N SER A 34 15.68 -7.81 0.84
CA SER A 34 15.72 -8.17 2.26
C SER A 34 15.88 -6.97 3.20
N ASP A 35 15.94 -5.75 2.66
CA ASP A 35 16.26 -4.57 3.46
C ASP A 35 15.02 -3.99 4.16
N SER A 36 13.89 -4.09 3.51
CA SER A 36 12.60 -3.72 4.06
C SER A 36 11.46 -4.35 3.26
N GLY A 37 10.28 -4.37 3.82
CA GLY A 37 9.09 -4.85 3.14
C GLY A 37 7.82 -4.30 3.77
N GLY A 38 6.71 -4.48 3.08
CA GLY A 38 5.40 -4.12 3.60
C GLY A 38 4.27 -4.56 2.68
N CYS A 39 3.09 -4.60 3.29
CA CYS A 39 1.84 -4.95 2.63
C CYS A 39 0.74 -3.96 3.00
N ALA A 40 -0.14 -3.70 2.05
CA ALA A 40 -1.44 -3.10 2.26
C ALA A 40 -2.51 -4.17 2.09
N PHE A 41 -3.36 -4.32 3.09
CA PHE A 41 -4.49 -5.25 3.10
C PHE A 41 -5.79 -4.46 3.04
N PHE A 42 -6.73 -4.93 2.24
CA PHE A 42 -8.05 -4.32 2.09
C PHE A 42 -9.13 -5.28 2.59
N GLY A 43 -9.77 -4.88 3.68
CA GLY A 43 -10.93 -5.57 4.23
C GLY A 43 -12.18 -5.38 3.38
N GLU A 44 -13.33 -5.75 3.92
CA GLU A 44 -14.59 -5.50 3.24
C GLU A 44 -14.88 -4.00 3.15
N SER A 45 -15.34 -3.62 1.96
CA SER A 45 -15.74 -2.25 1.66
C SER A 45 -17.16 -1.99 2.21
N GLY A 46 -17.33 -0.94 2.99
CA GLY A 46 -18.64 -0.56 3.55
C GLY A 46 -18.83 0.96 3.57
N ASP A 47 -20.08 1.40 3.50
CA ASP A 47 -20.46 2.82 3.70
C ASP A 47 -20.40 3.20 5.18
N SER A 48 -19.22 3.11 5.75
CA SER A 48 -18.96 3.46 7.14
C SER A 48 -18.37 4.87 7.24
N PRO A 49 -18.79 5.70 8.19
CA PRO A 49 -18.12 6.97 8.47
C PRO A 49 -16.74 6.75 9.12
N TRP A 50 -16.48 5.54 9.61
CA TRP A 50 -15.26 5.18 10.30
C TRP A 50 -14.08 5.07 9.35
N ARG A 51 -12.96 5.63 9.77
CA ARG A 51 -11.66 5.55 9.09
C ARG A 51 -10.65 4.90 9.97
N ARG A 52 -9.75 4.20 9.35
CA ARG A 52 -8.58 3.53 9.93
C ARG A 52 -7.38 4.42 9.65
N PHE A 53 -6.74 4.89 10.71
CA PHE A 53 -5.51 5.67 10.67
C PHE A 53 -4.37 4.75 11.11
N ASN A 54 -3.54 4.35 10.19
CA ASN A 54 -2.41 3.48 10.47
C ASN A 54 -1.22 4.34 10.88
N LEU A 55 -0.74 4.13 12.09
CA LEU A 55 0.30 4.92 12.73
C LEU A 55 1.58 4.11 12.90
N TYR A 56 2.70 4.77 12.84
CA TYR A 56 4.02 4.21 13.09
C TYR A 56 4.87 5.16 13.93
N VAL A 57 5.68 4.59 14.81
CA VAL A 57 6.77 5.27 15.52
C VAL A 57 8.03 4.42 15.47
N SER A 58 9.22 5.05 15.59
CA SER A 58 10.48 4.29 15.62
C SER A 58 10.72 3.57 16.95
N ASP A 59 10.13 4.06 18.04
CA ASP A 59 10.25 3.48 19.38
C ASP A 59 9.27 2.32 19.58
N ARG A 60 9.77 1.11 19.79
CA ARG A 60 8.95 -0.08 20.04
C ARG A 60 8.25 -0.08 21.41
N GLN A 61 8.70 0.76 22.34
CA GLN A 61 8.12 0.91 23.66
C GLN A 61 7.28 2.19 23.80
N TYR A 62 6.87 2.76 22.64
CA TYR A 62 6.08 3.98 22.61
C TYR A 62 4.79 3.84 23.43
N PRO A 63 4.46 4.82 24.28
CA PRO A 63 3.31 4.76 25.17
C PRO A 63 2.00 5.06 24.43
N TRP A 64 1.59 4.16 23.54
CA TRP A 64 0.40 4.30 22.72
C TRP A 64 -0.87 4.65 23.50
N GLN A 65 -0.99 4.16 24.76
CA GLN A 65 -2.16 4.44 25.57
C GLN A 65 -2.28 5.94 25.92
N THR A 66 -1.15 6.60 26.19
CA THR A 66 -1.15 8.05 26.44
C THR A 66 -1.64 8.83 25.22
N LEU A 67 -1.17 8.49 24.02
CA LEU A 67 -1.62 9.12 22.79
C LEU A 67 -3.12 8.91 22.55
N LEU A 68 -3.64 7.71 22.84
CA LEU A 68 -5.06 7.40 22.72
C LEU A 68 -5.92 8.22 23.71
N ASP A 69 -5.46 8.34 24.97
CA ASP A 69 -6.16 9.11 26.00
C ASP A 69 -6.21 10.59 25.63
N ASP A 70 -5.12 11.13 25.10
CA ASP A 70 -5.07 12.49 24.56
C ASP A 70 -6.01 12.67 23.36
N PHE A 71 -6.02 11.69 22.43
CA PHE A 71 -6.92 11.73 21.27
C PHE A 71 -8.39 11.71 21.70
N LYS A 72 -8.75 10.84 22.63
CA LYS A 72 -10.10 10.79 23.19
C LYS A 72 -10.47 12.10 23.87
N THR A 73 -9.57 12.68 24.64
CA THR A 73 -9.83 13.96 25.34
C THR A 73 -10.12 15.09 24.32
N GLU A 74 -9.43 15.13 23.19
CA GLU A 74 -9.64 16.15 22.16
C GLU A 74 -10.92 15.92 21.36
N PHE A 75 -11.20 14.65 20.99
CA PHE A 75 -12.25 14.30 20.03
C PHE A 75 -13.48 13.65 20.65
N ASP A 76 -13.42 13.21 21.91
CA ASP A 76 -14.55 12.58 22.59
C ASP A 76 -15.70 13.59 22.81
N GLY A 77 -16.90 13.18 22.47
CA GLY A 77 -18.10 14.01 22.61
C GLY A 77 -18.41 14.93 21.42
N LYS A 78 -17.50 15.16 20.48
CA LYS A 78 -17.77 15.96 19.27
C LYS A 78 -18.48 15.17 18.16
N ASN A 79 -18.38 13.81 18.15
CA ASN A 79 -19.03 12.96 17.15
C ASN A 79 -19.59 11.63 17.70
N GLY A 80 -19.73 11.48 19.03
CA GLY A 80 -20.38 10.32 19.67
C GLY A 80 -19.72 8.97 19.37
N SER A 81 -18.40 8.93 19.23
CA SER A 81 -17.74 7.81 18.58
C SER A 81 -16.95 6.94 19.54
N ASP A 82 -17.23 5.65 19.51
CA ASP A 82 -16.38 4.59 20.08
C ASP A 82 -15.06 4.49 19.34
N VAL A 83 -14.10 5.35 19.66
CA VAL A 83 -12.74 5.27 19.13
C VAL A 83 -12.15 3.90 19.49
N ARG A 84 -11.75 3.13 18.47
CA ARG A 84 -11.07 1.85 18.64
C ARG A 84 -9.59 2.03 18.39
N PHE A 85 -8.78 1.32 19.13
CA PHE A 85 -7.33 1.39 19.01
C PHE A 85 -6.71 0.02 19.17
N GLN A 86 -5.93 -0.38 18.18
CA GLN A 86 -5.20 -1.64 18.18
C GLN A 86 -3.73 -1.35 18.02
N THR A 87 -2.90 -1.91 18.87
CA THR A 87 -1.45 -1.72 18.81
C THR A 87 -0.75 -3.02 18.49
N LEU A 88 0.30 -2.91 17.70
CA LEU A 88 1.18 -4.01 17.37
C LEU A 88 2.62 -3.49 17.35
N GLU A 89 3.30 -3.63 18.49
CA GLU A 89 4.64 -3.06 18.75
C GLU A 89 4.66 -1.54 18.48
N ASN A 90 5.41 -1.13 17.47
CA ASN A 90 5.60 0.27 17.07
C ASN A 90 4.61 0.73 15.97
N HIS A 91 3.58 -0.06 15.71
CA HIS A 91 2.45 0.31 14.86
C HIS A 91 1.17 0.34 15.67
N ALA A 92 0.23 1.17 15.22
CA ALA A 92 -1.11 1.22 15.78
C ALA A 92 -2.13 1.52 14.68
N VAL A 93 -3.34 1.01 14.85
CA VAL A 93 -4.51 1.35 14.04
C VAL A 93 -5.53 2.04 14.92
N LEU A 94 -5.71 3.33 14.69
CA LEU A 94 -6.79 4.12 15.28
C LEU A 94 -7.99 4.08 14.34
N THR A 95 -9.15 3.70 14.85
CA THR A 95 -10.41 3.77 14.11
C THR A 95 -11.28 4.87 14.70
N ALA A 96 -11.61 5.88 13.89
CA ALA A 96 -12.38 7.04 14.31
C ALA A 96 -13.23 7.59 13.13
N ALA A 97 -14.30 8.32 13.44
CA ALA A 97 -15.18 8.93 12.42
C ALA A 97 -14.81 10.41 12.15
N ASN A 98 -13.61 10.81 12.51
CA ASN A 98 -13.13 12.17 12.37
C ASN A 98 -12.59 12.45 10.96
N ASP A 99 -12.58 13.74 10.58
CA ASP A 99 -12.01 14.18 9.31
C ASP A 99 -10.52 13.87 9.23
N PRO A 100 -10.04 13.24 8.14
CA PRO A 100 -8.64 12.85 7.99
C PRO A 100 -7.64 14.00 8.06
N VAL A 101 -8.02 15.18 7.57
CA VAL A 101 -7.13 16.36 7.59
C VAL A 101 -6.93 16.82 9.03
N VAL A 102 -8.03 16.92 9.79
CA VAL A 102 -8.00 17.32 11.21
C VAL A 102 -7.20 16.34 12.06
N VAL A 103 -7.39 15.03 11.82
CA VAL A 103 -6.65 13.99 12.55
C VAL A 103 -5.16 14.04 12.22
N ARG A 104 -4.80 14.23 10.95
CA ARG A 104 -3.39 14.37 10.51
C ARG A 104 -2.73 15.57 11.20
N GLU A 105 -3.36 16.73 11.15
CA GLU A 105 -2.84 17.96 11.77
C GLU A 105 -2.68 17.79 13.28
N TRP A 106 -3.62 17.10 13.93
CA TRP A 106 -3.52 16.82 15.34
C TRP A 106 -2.29 15.95 15.68
N PHE A 107 -2.04 14.87 14.94
CA PHE A 107 -0.85 14.04 15.16
C PHE A 107 0.45 14.82 14.93
N GLU A 108 0.53 15.60 13.85
CA GLU A 108 1.70 16.44 13.54
C GLU A 108 2.02 17.44 14.67
N GLN A 109 0.99 17.99 15.32
CA GLN A 109 1.16 18.96 16.41
C GLN A 109 1.39 18.26 17.75
N ARG A 110 0.73 17.13 17.99
CA ARG A 110 0.75 16.44 19.30
C ARG A 110 2.06 15.70 19.54
N ASP A 111 2.51 14.94 18.58
CA ASP A 111 3.79 14.22 18.62
C ASP A 111 4.37 14.00 17.23
N PRO A 112 5.35 14.80 16.80
CA PRO A 112 5.98 14.69 15.48
C PRO A 112 6.71 13.36 15.21
N LYS A 113 6.89 12.50 16.23
CA LYS A 113 7.45 11.15 16.07
C LYS A 113 6.44 10.16 15.51
N VAL A 114 5.14 10.49 15.58
CA VAL A 114 4.07 9.65 15.08
C VAL A 114 3.87 9.92 13.59
N HIS A 115 4.16 8.93 12.77
CA HIS A 115 3.95 8.98 11.33
C HIS A 115 2.59 8.38 10.98
N LEU A 116 1.76 9.11 10.24
CA LEU A 116 0.52 8.62 9.68
C LEU A 116 0.81 7.90 8.37
N MET A 117 0.90 6.57 8.41
CA MET A 117 1.30 5.72 7.30
C MET A 117 0.22 5.56 6.23
N SER A 118 -1.05 5.56 6.62
CA SER A 118 -2.20 5.50 5.71
C SER A 118 -3.49 5.95 6.38
N VAL A 119 -4.44 6.34 5.55
CA VAL A 119 -5.83 6.59 5.95
C VAL A 119 -6.74 5.85 4.98
N GLY A 120 -7.77 5.20 5.50
CA GLY A 120 -8.75 4.54 4.67
C GLY A 120 -9.91 4.00 5.49
N ARG A 121 -10.94 3.51 4.80
CA ARG A 121 -12.08 2.87 5.44
C ARG A 121 -11.87 1.38 5.62
N ASN A 122 -11.13 0.77 4.69
CA ASN A 122 -10.88 -0.68 4.69
C ASN A 122 -9.42 -1.06 4.43
N MET A 123 -8.49 -0.10 4.40
CA MET A 123 -7.07 -0.35 4.16
C MET A 123 -6.25 -0.31 5.46
N ASP A 124 -5.47 -1.36 5.68
CA ASP A 124 -4.40 -1.40 6.68
C ASP A 124 -3.05 -1.55 6.01
N VAL A 125 -2.07 -0.75 6.43
CA VAL A 125 -0.70 -0.79 5.91
C VAL A 125 0.29 -1.10 7.02
N TYR A 126 1.06 -2.17 6.80
CA TYR A 126 2.16 -2.57 7.67
C TYR A 126 3.44 -2.64 6.86
N LYS A 127 4.47 -1.94 7.29
CA LYS A 127 5.78 -1.93 6.64
C LYS A 127 6.89 -1.70 7.65
N ASP A 128 8.00 -2.43 7.47
CA ASP A 128 9.15 -2.31 8.37
C ASP A 128 10.46 -2.62 7.64
N VAL A 129 11.56 -2.36 8.32
CA VAL A 129 12.90 -2.73 7.89
C VAL A 129 13.22 -4.17 8.28
N GLY A 130 14.05 -4.82 7.48
CA GLY A 130 14.53 -6.18 7.71
C GLY A 130 13.87 -7.24 6.82
N ASP A 131 14.10 -8.49 7.20
CA ASP A 131 13.66 -9.66 6.44
C ASP A 131 12.14 -9.72 6.29
N PRO A 132 11.60 -9.85 5.06
CA PRO A 132 10.17 -10.00 4.81
C PRO A 132 9.50 -11.16 5.59
N VAL A 133 10.22 -12.24 5.85
CA VAL A 133 9.71 -13.37 6.65
C VAL A 133 9.43 -12.94 8.09
N GLU A 134 10.35 -12.18 8.68
CA GLU A 134 10.17 -11.68 10.06
C GLU A 134 9.11 -10.57 10.13
N ILE A 135 8.97 -9.76 9.09
CA ILE A 135 7.90 -8.77 8.95
C ILE A 135 6.52 -9.46 8.95
N CYS A 136 6.37 -10.53 8.14
CA CYS A 136 5.13 -11.32 8.11
C CYS A 136 4.75 -11.89 9.49
N LYS A 137 5.72 -12.41 10.23
CA LYS A 137 5.49 -12.95 11.57
C LYS A 137 5.09 -11.85 12.56
N ARG A 138 5.85 -10.75 12.56
CA ARG A 138 5.64 -9.60 13.47
C ARG A 138 4.24 -9.02 13.32
N PHE A 139 3.81 -8.78 12.10
CA PHE A 139 2.51 -8.18 11.82
C PHE A 139 1.40 -9.21 11.57
N ARG A 140 1.66 -10.49 11.84
CA ARG A 140 0.68 -11.58 11.72
C ARG A 140 -0.04 -11.60 10.38
N PHE A 141 0.70 -11.40 9.29
CA PHE A 141 0.09 -11.32 7.95
C PHE A 141 -0.74 -12.56 7.59
N ALA A 142 -0.39 -13.74 8.11
CA ALA A 142 -1.14 -14.97 7.87
C ALA A 142 -2.59 -14.93 8.43
N GLU A 143 -2.86 -14.07 9.40
CA GLU A 143 -4.19 -13.92 10.02
C GLU A 143 -5.05 -12.86 9.28
N ALA A 144 -4.48 -12.18 8.28
CA ALA A 144 -5.19 -11.12 7.56
C ALA A 144 -6.31 -11.70 6.70
N THR A 145 -7.47 -11.09 6.78
CA THR A 145 -8.66 -11.37 5.96
C THR A 145 -9.01 -10.15 5.12
N GLY A 146 -9.70 -10.38 4.00
CA GLY A 146 -10.12 -9.28 3.14
C GLY A 146 -10.19 -9.66 1.68
N SER A 147 -10.50 -8.69 0.86
CA SER A 147 -10.74 -8.89 -0.57
C SER A 147 -9.47 -8.90 -1.41
N HIS A 148 -8.46 -8.09 -1.04
CA HIS A 148 -7.22 -8.00 -1.81
C HIS A 148 -6.08 -7.39 -0.99
N CYS A 149 -4.86 -7.57 -1.48
CA CYS A 149 -3.67 -6.97 -0.91
C CYS A 149 -2.59 -6.72 -1.96
N VAL A 150 -1.70 -5.79 -1.67
CA VAL A 150 -0.47 -5.55 -2.44
C VAL A 150 0.71 -5.47 -1.50
N GLY A 151 1.85 -6.02 -1.91
CA GLY A 151 3.05 -6.05 -1.11
C GLY A 151 4.31 -5.83 -1.92
N HIS A 152 5.36 -5.45 -1.23
CA HIS A 152 6.67 -5.14 -1.81
C HIS A 152 7.80 -5.53 -0.89
N THR A 153 8.83 -6.15 -1.47
CA THR A 153 10.12 -6.39 -0.80
C THR A 153 11.19 -5.54 -1.45
N ARG A 154 11.93 -4.78 -0.65
CA ARG A 154 12.85 -3.76 -1.12
C ARG A 154 14.30 -4.17 -0.95
N MET A 155 15.09 -3.96 -1.99
CA MET A 155 16.53 -3.82 -1.93
C MET A 155 16.82 -2.32 -2.12
N ALA A 156 17.33 -1.68 -1.09
CA ALA A 156 17.64 -0.25 -1.12
C ALA A 156 18.90 0.01 -1.94
N THR A 157 18.85 1.01 -2.81
CA THR A 157 19.99 1.43 -3.64
C THR A 157 20.42 2.87 -3.38
N GLU A 158 19.48 3.79 -3.19
CA GLU A 158 19.76 5.22 -3.16
C GLU A 158 19.10 5.96 -1.99
N SER A 159 18.01 5.46 -1.42
CA SER A 159 17.30 6.15 -0.35
C SER A 159 17.39 5.41 0.98
N ALA A 160 17.13 6.12 2.09
CA ALA A 160 17.20 5.59 3.44
C ALA A 160 16.36 4.31 3.63
N VAL A 161 16.87 3.40 4.45
CA VAL A 161 16.16 2.18 4.85
C VAL A 161 15.43 2.46 6.16
N THR A 162 14.21 2.94 6.05
CA THR A 162 13.31 3.17 7.18
C THR A 162 11.90 2.71 6.80
N PRO A 163 11.01 2.46 7.77
CA PRO A 163 9.62 2.08 7.45
C PRO A 163 8.89 3.16 6.63
N VAL A 164 9.15 4.44 6.87
CA VAL A 164 8.54 5.55 6.11
C VAL A 164 8.96 5.52 4.65
N HIS A 165 10.23 5.15 4.35
CA HIS A 165 10.78 5.01 3.00
C HIS A 165 10.50 3.64 2.36
N SER A 166 9.75 2.78 3.04
CA SER A 166 9.39 1.45 2.52
C SER A 166 8.05 1.48 1.81
N HIS A 167 7.84 0.55 0.88
CA HIS A 167 6.56 0.37 0.21
C HIS A 167 5.59 -0.47 1.08
N PRO A 168 4.28 -0.33 0.87
CA PRO A 168 3.57 0.55 -0.07
C PRO A 168 3.61 2.02 0.31
N TYR A 169 3.60 2.93 -0.69
CA TYR A 169 3.29 4.34 -0.49
C TYR A 169 1.78 4.54 -0.58
N THR A 170 1.27 5.51 0.15
CA THR A 170 -0.15 5.81 0.25
C THR A 170 -0.44 7.28 -0.01
N ALA A 171 -1.61 7.58 -0.52
CA ALA A 171 -2.11 8.93 -0.70
C ALA A 171 -3.64 8.94 -0.65
N GLY A 172 -4.24 10.05 -0.21
CA GLY A 172 -5.69 10.12 -0.05
C GLY A 172 -6.25 9.07 0.91
N GLU A 173 -7.45 8.58 0.64
CA GLU A 173 -8.11 7.50 1.38
C GLU A 173 -8.10 6.22 0.52
N ASP A 174 -7.78 5.07 1.14
CA ASP A 174 -7.82 3.73 0.50
C ASP A 174 -7.06 3.64 -0.84
N PHE A 175 -5.96 4.36 -0.98
CA PHE A 175 -5.11 4.29 -2.15
C PHE A 175 -3.66 3.99 -1.75
N CYS A 176 -3.09 2.97 -2.38
CA CYS A 176 -1.67 2.66 -2.21
C CYS A 176 -1.02 2.23 -3.53
N LEU A 177 0.32 2.37 -3.57
CA LEU A 177 1.14 2.07 -4.72
C LEU A 177 2.45 1.40 -4.30
N VAL A 178 2.81 0.34 -5.01
CA VAL A 178 4.14 -0.26 -4.97
C VAL A 178 4.79 -0.16 -6.34
N HIS A 179 6.12 -0.02 -6.35
CA HIS A 179 6.89 0.30 -7.54
C HIS A 179 8.16 -0.55 -7.62
N ASN A 180 8.38 -1.13 -8.76
CA ASN A 180 9.65 -1.70 -9.17
C ASN A 180 10.20 -0.90 -10.33
N GLY A 181 11.34 -0.23 -10.15
CA GLY A 181 11.93 0.60 -11.20
C GLY A 181 12.68 1.80 -10.67
N SER A 182 12.73 2.84 -11.48
CA SER A 182 13.25 4.16 -11.15
C SER A 182 12.64 5.20 -12.07
N LEU A 183 12.19 6.30 -11.50
CA LEU A 183 11.78 7.47 -12.27
C LEU A 183 12.99 8.37 -12.52
N SER A 184 13.12 8.86 -13.75
CA SER A 184 14.21 9.75 -14.17
C SER A 184 13.94 11.20 -13.79
N ASN A 185 12.67 11.58 -13.57
CA ASN A 185 12.23 12.95 -13.36
C ASN A 185 11.53 13.23 -12.01
N PRO A 186 11.85 12.54 -10.89
CA PRO A 186 11.08 12.64 -9.65
C PRO A 186 11.10 14.06 -9.07
N TYR A 187 12.22 14.77 -9.16
CA TYR A 187 12.35 16.14 -8.65
C TYR A 187 11.53 17.16 -9.43
N MET A 188 11.42 17.02 -10.75
CA MET A 188 10.56 17.90 -11.55
C MET A 188 9.09 17.65 -11.25
N LEU A 189 8.71 16.39 -11.11
CA LEU A 189 7.36 15.98 -10.75
C LEU A 189 6.98 16.51 -9.36
N ARG A 190 7.87 16.37 -8.37
CA ARG A 190 7.70 16.93 -7.02
C ARG A 190 7.44 18.42 -7.03
N ARG A 191 8.33 19.19 -7.67
CA ARG A 191 8.21 20.67 -7.77
C ARG A 191 6.89 21.10 -8.40
N ARG A 192 6.38 20.34 -9.36
CA ARG A 192 5.06 20.60 -9.96
C ARG A 192 3.96 20.37 -8.92
N LEU A 193 3.95 19.21 -8.25
CA LEU A 193 2.95 18.85 -7.26
C LEU A 193 2.98 19.76 -6.02
N GLU A 194 4.16 20.21 -5.60
CA GLU A 194 4.31 21.18 -4.51
C GLU A 194 3.65 22.54 -4.84
N ARG A 195 3.65 22.96 -6.11
CA ARG A 195 2.92 24.18 -6.55
C ARG A 195 1.41 24.00 -6.49
N GLU A 196 0.92 22.75 -6.58
CA GLU A 196 -0.48 22.38 -6.36
C GLU A 196 -0.81 22.16 -4.87
N GLY A 197 0.12 22.47 -3.96
CA GLY A 197 -0.06 22.36 -2.52
C GLY A 197 0.13 20.96 -1.96
N ILE A 198 0.66 20.00 -2.75
CA ILE A 198 0.93 18.64 -2.30
C ILE A 198 2.22 18.60 -1.49
N ARG A 199 2.16 18.02 -0.29
CA ARG A 199 3.33 17.83 0.59
C ARG A 199 3.90 16.43 0.42
N PHE A 200 5.22 16.30 0.60
CA PHE A 200 5.94 15.04 0.57
C PHE A 200 6.56 14.74 1.93
N GLU A 201 6.62 13.47 2.28
CA GLU A 201 7.19 12.99 3.55
C GLU A 201 8.59 12.38 3.35
N THR A 202 8.89 11.91 2.13
CA THR A 202 10.16 11.27 1.78
C THR A 202 10.71 11.87 0.48
N ASP A 203 11.95 11.52 0.12
CA ASP A 203 12.57 11.84 -1.15
C ASP A 203 12.39 10.74 -2.21
N ASN A 204 11.66 9.68 -1.88
CA ASN A 204 11.47 8.52 -2.75
C ASN A 204 10.65 8.87 -4.01
N ASP A 205 11.07 8.33 -5.15
CA ASP A 205 10.42 8.54 -6.44
C ASP A 205 9.02 7.91 -6.51
N THR A 206 8.81 6.81 -5.79
CA THR A 206 7.51 6.15 -5.69
C THR A 206 6.46 7.02 -4.98
N GLU A 207 6.86 7.79 -3.96
CA GLU A 207 5.95 8.76 -3.35
C GLU A 207 5.49 9.79 -4.37
N ALA A 208 6.40 10.25 -5.24
CA ALA A 208 6.04 11.22 -6.29
C ALA A 208 5.02 10.63 -7.27
N ALA A 209 5.20 9.37 -7.70
CA ALA A 209 4.23 8.69 -8.55
C ALA A 209 2.88 8.48 -7.85
N CYS A 210 2.90 8.04 -6.59
CA CYS A 210 1.70 7.81 -5.78
C CYS A 210 0.88 9.11 -5.62
N ARG A 211 1.53 10.19 -5.23
CA ARG A 211 0.91 11.51 -5.06
C ARG A 211 0.43 12.10 -6.38
N PHE A 212 1.13 11.85 -7.49
CA PHE A 212 0.70 12.30 -8.81
C PHE A 212 -0.62 11.63 -9.23
N ILE A 213 -0.71 10.30 -9.11
CA ILE A 213 -1.91 9.57 -9.50
C ILE A 213 -3.09 9.98 -8.60
N GLU A 214 -2.89 10.08 -7.28
CA GLU A 214 -3.94 10.52 -6.34
C GLU A 214 -4.39 11.96 -6.65
N TRP A 215 -3.45 12.86 -6.95
CA TRP A 215 -3.79 14.23 -7.34
C TRP A 215 -4.70 14.26 -8.58
N ARG A 216 -4.40 13.42 -9.60
CA ARG A 216 -5.27 13.31 -10.78
C ARG A 216 -6.68 12.81 -10.43
N LEU A 217 -6.78 11.83 -9.52
CA LEU A 217 -8.07 11.35 -9.03
C LEU A 217 -8.86 12.46 -8.32
N ARG A 218 -8.18 13.25 -7.49
CA ARG A 218 -8.78 14.39 -6.78
C ARG A 218 -9.22 15.51 -7.73
N GLU A 219 -8.50 15.73 -8.84
CA GLU A 219 -8.89 16.67 -9.89
C GLU A 219 -10.06 16.18 -10.76
N GLY A 220 -10.57 14.97 -10.50
CA GLY A 220 -11.76 14.43 -11.15
C GLY A 220 -11.51 13.40 -12.25
N ASP A 221 -10.26 13.01 -12.49
CA ASP A 221 -9.97 11.89 -13.38
C ASP A 221 -10.51 10.58 -12.75
N ASN A 222 -11.02 9.67 -13.58
CA ASN A 222 -11.11 8.29 -13.15
C ASN A 222 -9.73 7.62 -13.20
N LEU A 223 -9.58 6.46 -12.56
CA LEU A 223 -8.28 5.79 -12.46
C LEU A 223 -7.66 5.47 -13.83
N GLN A 224 -8.46 5.10 -14.82
CA GLN A 224 -8.00 4.86 -16.19
C GLN A 224 -7.38 6.12 -16.82
N ALA A 225 -8.04 7.27 -16.71
CA ALA A 225 -7.55 8.55 -17.21
C ALA A 225 -6.28 9.00 -16.47
N ALA A 226 -6.26 8.85 -15.13
CA ALA A 226 -5.08 9.16 -14.33
C ALA A 226 -3.85 8.34 -14.74
N LEU A 227 -4.03 7.03 -14.99
CA LEU A 227 -2.96 6.13 -15.43
C LEU A 227 -2.52 6.40 -16.88
N THR A 228 -3.46 6.70 -17.78
CA THR A 228 -3.13 7.12 -19.16
C THR A 228 -2.27 8.41 -19.13
N THR A 229 -2.61 9.37 -18.27
CA THR A 229 -1.82 10.57 -18.08
C THR A 229 -0.45 10.24 -17.46
N ALA A 230 -0.39 9.27 -16.56
CA ALA A 230 0.88 8.87 -15.93
C ALA A 230 1.89 8.35 -16.95
N PHE A 231 1.49 7.60 -18.00
CA PHE A 231 2.41 7.16 -19.06
C PHE A 231 3.14 8.31 -19.77
N THR A 232 2.54 9.49 -19.82
CA THR A 232 3.14 10.66 -20.48
C THR A 232 3.92 11.57 -19.51
N GLN A 233 3.72 11.42 -18.21
CA GLN A 233 4.27 12.32 -17.19
C GLN A 233 5.34 11.67 -16.32
N LEU A 234 5.27 10.34 -16.14
CA LEU A 234 6.28 9.57 -15.42
C LEU A 234 7.34 9.14 -16.43
N ASP A 235 8.51 9.75 -16.34
CA ASP A 235 9.66 9.37 -17.15
C ASP A 235 10.53 8.38 -16.37
N GLY A 236 10.91 7.27 -17.00
CA GLY A 236 11.70 6.22 -16.38
C GLY A 236 11.31 4.81 -16.83
N PHE A 237 11.71 3.82 -16.06
CA PHE A 237 11.36 2.42 -16.28
C PHE A 237 10.74 1.85 -15.01
N TYR A 238 9.54 1.32 -15.12
CA TYR A 238 8.75 0.93 -13.96
C TYR A 238 7.74 -0.19 -14.23
N THR A 239 7.45 -0.93 -13.20
CA THR A 239 6.20 -1.67 -13.00
C THR A 239 5.53 -1.09 -11.77
N LEU A 240 4.33 -0.55 -11.92
CA LEU A 240 3.51 -0.02 -10.83
C LEU A 240 2.36 -0.97 -10.57
N LEU A 241 2.20 -1.36 -9.32
CA LEU A 241 1.04 -2.08 -8.84
C LEU A 241 0.36 -1.23 -7.76
N MET A 242 -0.91 -0.94 -7.96
CA MET A 242 -1.69 -0.09 -7.06
C MET A 242 -3.00 -0.74 -6.67
N ALA A 243 -3.50 -0.36 -5.51
CA ALA A 243 -4.80 -0.79 -5.03
C ALA A 243 -5.63 0.39 -4.50
N THR A 244 -6.93 0.27 -4.67
CA THR A 244 -7.95 1.15 -4.09
C THR A 244 -8.92 0.30 -3.27
N SER A 245 -9.89 0.91 -2.61
CA SER A 245 -10.90 0.19 -1.78
C SER A 245 -11.55 -1.03 -2.44
N ASN A 246 -11.59 -1.09 -3.78
CA ASN A 246 -12.31 -2.14 -4.51
C ASN A 246 -11.61 -2.63 -5.78
N ARG A 247 -10.30 -2.37 -5.94
CA ARG A 247 -9.61 -2.64 -7.21
C ARG A 247 -8.11 -2.81 -7.02
N ILE A 248 -7.52 -3.67 -7.87
CA ILE A 248 -6.08 -3.69 -8.13
C ILE A 248 -5.84 -3.27 -9.58
N CYS A 249 -4.80 -2.46 -9.82
CA CYS A 249 -4.35 -2.09 -11.16
C CYS A 249 -2.86 -2.33 -11.30
N LEU A 250 -2.47 -2.79 -12.49
CA LEU A 250 -1.08 -3.04 -12.88
C LEU A 250 -0.77 -2.33 -14.19
N VAL A 251 0.34 -1.60 -14.21
CA VAL A 251 0.87 -0.97 -15.43
C VAL A 251 2.36 -1.14 -15.53
N ARG A 252 2.88 -1.20 -16.75
CA ARG A 252 4.30 -1.21 -17.08
C ARG A 252 4.62 -0.07 -18.03
N ASP A 253 5.82 0.48 -17.91
CA ASP A 253 6.35 1.47 -18.85
C ASP A 253 6.52 0.88 -20.28
N ALA A 254 6.87 1.72 -21.24
CA ALA A 254 7.06 1.33 -22.64
C ALA A 254 8.16 0.26 -22.85
N PHE A 255 9.14 0.19 -21.98
CA PHE A 255 10.23 -0.79 -22.07
C PHE A 255 9.90 -2.12 -21.37
N ALA A 256 8.99 -2.10 -20.39
CA ALA A 256 8.56 -3.26 -19.59
C ALA A 256 9.72 -4.12 -19.06
N CYS A 257 10.85 -3.49 -18.73
CA CYS A 257 12.04 -4.21 -18.29
C CYS A 257 11.98 -4.73 -16.84
N LYS A 258 11.02 -4.26 -16.05
CA LYS A 258 10.77 -4.80 -14.71
C LYS A 258 9.74 -5.92 -14.79
N PRO A 259 10.08 -7.13 -14.33
CA PRO A 259 9.24 -8.30 -14.55
C PRO A 259 7.93 -8.20 -13.76
N ALA A 260 6.87 -8.68 -14.37
CA ALA A 260 5.58 -8.96 -13.75
C ALA A 260 4.94 -10.15 -14.45
N VAL A 261 4.29 -11.01 -13.70
CA VAL A 261 3.49 -12.13 -14.16
C VAL A 261 2.15 -12.10 -13.46
N VAL A 262 1.10 -12.40 -14.19
CA VAL A 262 -0.28 -12.51 -13.70
C VAL A 262 -0.75 -13.94 -13.84
N ALA A 263 -1.43 -14.46 -12.82
CA ALA A 263 -2.22 -15.68 -12.89
C ALA A 263 -3.67 -15.32 -12.55
N GLU A 264 -4.57 -15.54 -13.49
CA GLU A 264 -5.99 -15.24 -13.34
C GLU A 264 -6.83 -16.50 -13.42
N THR A 265 -7.77 -16.63 -12.49
CA THR A 265 -8.79 -17.70 -12.42
C THR A 265 -10.16 -17.08 -12.19
N ASP A 266 -11.20 -17.90 -12.14
CA ASP A 266 -12.53 -17.45 -11.72
C ASP A 266 -12.58 -17.05 -10.23
N GLU A 267 -11.62 -17.51 -9.41
CA GLU A 267 -11.60 -17.31 -7.96
C GLU A 267 -10.65 -16.21 -7.51
N TYR A 268 -9.58 -15.92 -8.27
CA TYR A 268 -8.59 -14.90 -7.90
C TYR A 268 -7.83 -14.31 -9.09
N VAL A 269 -7.17 -13.19 -8.83
CA VAL A 269 -6.08 -12.63 -9.63
C VAL A 269 -4.85 -12.52 -8.76
N ALA A 270 -3.75 -13.12 -9.17
CA ALA A 270 -2.47 -13.07 -8.47
C ALA A 270 -1.39 -12.46 -9.37
N ILE A 271 -0.64 -11.53 -8.82
CA ILE A 271 0.37 -10.74 -9.52
C ILE A 271 1.70 -10.89 -8.78
N SER A 272 2.78 -11.10 -9.51
CA SER A 272 4.10 -11.14 -8.89
C SER A 272 5.22 -10.75 -9.85
N SER A 273 6.37 -10.37 -9.30
CA SER A 273 7.60 -10.22 -10.08
C SER A 273 8.15 -11.54 -10.60
N GLU A 274 7.80 -12.67 -9.98
CA GLU A 274 8.29 -13.99 -10.36
C GLU A 274 7.19 -15.05 -10.28
N PHE A 275 7.10 -15.90 -11.29
CA PHE A 275 6.10 -16.98 -11.36
C PHE A 275 6.17 -17.94 -10.17
N ARG A 276 7.38 -18.26 -9.69
CA ARG A 276 7.56 -19.21 -8.56
C ARG A 276 6.76 -18.84 -7.31
N SER A 277 6.51 -17.54 -7.09
CA SER A 277 5.71 -17.08 -5.94
C SER A 277 4.23 -17.38 -6.08
N LEU A 278 3.75 -17.66 -7.29
CA LEU A 278 2.35 -18.00 -7.58
C LEU A 278 2.10 -19.51 -7.51
N ALA A 279 3.15 -20.32 -7.58
CA ALA A 279 3.06 -21.78 -7.79
C ALA A 279 2.33 -22.54 -6.68
N HIS A 280 2.19 -21.95 -5.48
CA HIS A 280 1.48 -22.58 -4.35
C HIS A 280 -0.02 -22.26 -4.29
N LEU A 281 -0.48 -21.33 -5.15
CA LEU A 281 -1.88 -20.91 -5.14
C LEU A 281 -2.80 -22.05 -5.63
N PRO A 282 -3.99 -22.17 -5.04
CA PRO A 282 -4.93 -23.21 -5.43
C PRO A 282 -5.33 -23.06 -6.90
N GLY A 283 -5.34 -24.17 -7.64
CA GLY A 283 -5.76 -24.18 -9.05
C GLY A 283 -4.85 -23.41 -10.02
N VAL A 284 -3.65 -22.99 -9.63
CA VAL A 284 -2.76 -22.18 -10.49
C VAL A 284 -2.37 -22.90 -11.80
N ALA A 285 -2.36 -24.22 -11.82
CA ALA A 285 -2.09 -25.00 -13.04
C ALA A 285 -3.16 -24.83 -14.14
N GLN A 286 -4.35 -24.38 -13.78
CA GLN A 286 -5.47 -24.09 -14.67
C GLN A 286 -5.67 -22.58 -14.90
N ALA A 287 -4.87 -21.73 -14.25
CA ALA A 287 -4.97 -20.29 -14.39
C ALA A 287 -4.54 -19.83 -15.80
N GLU A 288 -5.15 -18.78 -16.28
CA GLU A 288 -4.58 -18.01 -17.38
C GLU A 288 -3.33 -17.27 -16.86
N ILE A 289 -2.17 -17.60 -17.43
CA ILE A 289 -0.88 -17.04 -17.01
C ILE A 289 -0.32 -16.21 -18.14
N PHE A 290 -0.05 -14.93 -17.88
CA PHE A 290 0.51 -14.02 -18.85
C PHE A 290 1.45 -12.98 -18.27
N GLU A 291 2.31 -12.42 -19.11
CA GLU A 291 3.07 -11.22 -18.80
C GLU A 291 2.31 -9.99 -19.30
N PRO A 292 2.07 -8.98 -18.43
CA PRO A 292 1.41 -7.74 -18.84
C PRO A 292 2.21 -7.02 -19.92
N LYS A 293 1.53 -6.56 -20.96
CA LYS A 293 2.16 -5.81 -22.06
C LYS A 293 2.56 -4.40 -21.62
N PRO A 294 3.58 -3.81 -22.27
CA PRO A 294 3.96 -2.42 -22.05
C PRO A 294 2.82 -1.46 -22.40
N GLU A 295 2.69 -0.38 -21.61
CA GLU A 295 1.70 0.70 -21.81
C GLU A 295 0.23 0.24 -21.85
N GLU A 296 -0.07 -0.98 -21.40
CA GLU A 296 -1.43 -1.46 -21.18
C GLU A 296 -1.81 -1.31 -19.70
N ILE A 297 -3.07 -0.96 -19.45
CA ILE A 297 -3.64 -0.83 -18.10
C ILE A 297 -4.48 -2.07 -17.80
N TYR A 298 -3.99 -2.88 -16.87
CA TYR A 298 -4.73 -4.03 -16.35
C TYR A 298 -5.43 -3.61 -15.05
N SER A 299 -6.72 -3.91 -14.96
CA SER A 299 -7.53 -3.48 -13.81
C SER A 299 -8.58 -4.52 -13.46
N TRP A 300 -8.53 -5.03 -12.24
CA TRP A 300 -9.47 -6.01 -11.71
C TRP A 300 -10.24 -5.43 -10.54
N ARG A 301 -11.52 -5.71 -10.49
CA ARG A 301 -12.41 -5.32 -9.40
C ARG A 301 -12.71 -6.49 -8.47
N VAL A 302 -12.92 -6.14 -7.20
CA VAL A 302 -13.40 -7.06 -6.17
C VAL A 302 -14.83 -7.49 -6.45
#